data_470a9ec6a82b6626b5773f09e8c2097d
#
_entry.id   470a9ec6a82b6626b5773f09e8c2097d
#
_cell.length_a   1.000
_cell.length_b   1.000
_cell.length_c   1.000
_cell.angle_alpha   90.00
_cell.angle_beta   90.00
_cell.angle_gamma   90.00
#
_symmetry.space_group_name_H-M   'P 1'
#
loop_
_entity.id
_entity.type
_entity.pdbx_description
1 polymer ?
#
loop_
_entity_poly.entity_id
_entity_poly.type
_entity_poly.pdbx_seq_one_letter_code
_entity_poly.pdbx_strand_id
1 'polypeptide(L)'
;MERALPPPSAVTPPGAAPAPTHRRRRRRSTAAAALAALGLLAGAVAAVNAGQASAATDALGSNWYASAPYLMPEDNNPPDPAAVMDATGQKAFQLAFILDQGGCTPAWGGTSPIDTDTTMPAVIQKIRTKGGDVSVSVGGYGGTKLGQTCGTPEATAAGYQKVITKYNLKAIDFDLEEPEYENTAAIHNEIGAAKILQHNNPGLYISITTAGTNAGTGWFGTQMLNEAKTQGFTPDNYSIMPFDGGFNSATAQTDALTKFNQILQTTFGWNETTAYAHEGVSLMNGRTDAAEYFHQNDFQTLLDYATTHKLARYTYWSVNRDRQCTGTVDPGLSGSCSSVTQNDWDFTKYTVKFAGATPPTTPPTTQPPT
;
A
#
# COMPACT_ATOMS: atom_id res chain seq x y z
N MET A 1 9.43 18.48 57.98
CA MET A 1 9.01 19.90 57.85
C MET A 1 8.72 20.13 56.35
N GLU A 2 7.49 19.97 56.06
CA GLU A 2 6.90 20.04 54.70
C GLU A 2 6.38 21.47 54.50
N ARG A 3 6.88 22.18 53.50
CA ARG A 3 6.33 23.50 53.14
C ARG A 3 5.39 23.32 51.97
N ALA A 4 4.11 23.55 52.22
CA ALA A 4 3.07 23.63 51.22
C ALA A 4 3.22 24.87 50.33
N LEU A 5 3.04 24.70 48.99
CA LEU A 5 2.96 25.79 48.03
C LEU A 5 1.51 26.31 47.92
N PRO A 6 1.31 27.62 47.68
CA PRO A 6 -0.02 28.21 47.60
C PRO A 6 -0.67 27.93 46.21
N PRO A 7 -2.03 28.00 46.11
CA PRO A 7 -2.75 27.74 44.90
C PRO A 7 -2.67 28.90 43.87
N PRO A 8 -2.79 28.66 42.58
CA PRO A 8 -2.76 29.71 41.56
C PRO A 8 -4.06 30.50 41.49
N SER A 9 -3.89 31.81 41.27
CA SER A 9 -4.96 32.81 41.16
C SER A 9 -5.80 32.63 39.91
N ALA A 10 -7.11 32.77 40.06
CA ALA A 10 -8.09 32.77 38.96
C ALA A 10 -7.96 34.04 38.10
N VAL A 11 -7.85 33.85 36.77
CA VAL A 11 -7.89 34.91 35.77
C VAL A 11 -9.30 34.96 35.18
N THR A 12 -9.93 36.14 35.33
CA THR A 12 -11.27 36.45 34.76
C THR A 12 -11.15 36.80 33.27
N PRO A 13 -12.02 36.30 32.39
CA PRO A 13 -12.01 36.70 30.98
C PRO A 13 -12.70 38.07 30.74
N PRO A 14 -12.23 38.88 29.79
CA PRO A 14 -12.86 40.15 29.42
C PRO A 14 -14.08 39.94 28.52
N GLY A 15 -15.02 40.90 28.69
CA GLY A 15 -16.37 40.88 28.20
C GLY A 15 -16.54 40.96 26.65
N ALA A 16 -17.65 40.40 26.22
CA ALA A 16 -18.13 40.39 24.85
C ALA A 16 -18.61 41.77 24.36
N ALA A 17 -18.19 42.17 23.15
CA ALA A 17 -18.70 43.31 22.43
C ALA A 17 -19.91 42.91 21.55
N PRO A 18 -20.88 43.85 21.31
CA PRO A 18 -22.14 43.50 20.65
C PRO A 18 -22.04 43.48 19.13
N ALA A 19 -22.86 42.61 18.51
CA ALA A 19 -22.99 42.42 17.08
C ALA A 19 -23.72 43.59 16.35
N PRO A 20 -23.34 43.90 15.11
CA PRO A 20 -24.08 44.89 14.28
C PRO A 20 -25.24 44.22 13.55
N THR A 21 -26.40 44.85 13.71
CA THR A 21 -27.65 44.59 12.95
C THR A 21 -27.53 45.07 11.51
N HIS A 22 -27.67 44.23 10.51
CA HIS A 22 -27.90 44.62 9.12
C HIS A 22 -29.31 44.34 8.65
N ARG A 23 -29.96 45.45 8.32
CA ARG A 23 -31.31 45.65 7.76
C ARG A 23 -31.48 44.91 6.42
N ARG A 24 -32.51 44.10 6.31
CA ARG A 24 -33.07 43.57 5.06
C ARG A 24 -33.59 44.72 4.19
N ARG A 25 -33.10 44.82 2.95
CA ARG A 25 -33.78 45.55 1.86
C ARG A 25 -34.32 44.51 0.85
N ARG A 26 -35.63 44.36 0.86
CA ARG A 26 -36.40 43.75 -0.26
C ARG A 26 -36.34 44.71 -1.44
N ARG A 27 -36.00 44.21 -2.63
CA ARG A 27 -36.48 44.80 -3.89
C ARG A 27 -37.21 43.73 -4.70
N ARG A 28 -38.40 44.12 -5.10
CA ARG A 28 -39.35 43.40 -5.95
C ARG A 28 -39.13 43.75 -7.42
N SER A 29 -39.58 42.84 -8.25
CA SER A 29 -40.20 43.01 -9.59
C SER A 29 -39.23 43.35 -10.73
N THR A 30 -39.40 42.89 -11.95
CA THR A 30 -40.62 42.54 -12.72
C THR A 30 -40.20 41.76 -13.95
N ALA A 31 -41.10 40.86 -14.40
CA ALA A 31 -41.00 40.18 -15.68
C ALA A 31 -41.27 41.12 -16.84
N ALA A 32 -40.59 40.91 -17.96
CA ALA A 32 -41.09 41.29 -19.27
C ALA A 32 -40.58 40.28 -20.32
N ALA A 33 -41.55 39.63 -20.96
CA ALA A 33 -41.36 38.82 -22.15
C ALA A 33 -41.33 39.71 -23.39
N ALA A 34 -40.48 39.38 -24.35
CA ALA A 34 -40.64 39.83 -25.73
C ALA A 34 -40.12 38.73 -26.69
N LEU A 35 -41.03 38.18 -27.47
CA LEU A 35 -40.78 37.38 -28.70
C LEU A 35 -40.50 38.33 -29.87
N ALA A 36 -39.51 37.93 -30.74
CA ALA A 36 -39.52 38.18 -32.20
C ALA A 36 -38.25 37.51 -32.78
N ALA A 37 -38.36 36.86 -33.63
CA ALA A 37 -38.39 36.05 -34.81
C ALA A 37 -37.31 36.42 -35.86
N LEU A 38 -36.74 35.34 -36.45
CA LEU A 38 -36.16 35.16 -37.78
C LEU A 38 -34.89 35.89 -38.20
N GLY A 39 -33.89 35.08 -38.58
CA GLY A 39 -32.75 35.42 -39.41
C GLY A 39 -31.81 34.26 -39.62
N LEU A 40 -32.07 33.40 -40.64
CA LEU A 40 -31.16 32.38 -41.15
C LEU A 40 -29.91 33.02 -41.78
N LEU A 41 -28.72 32.62 -41.34
CA LEU A 41 -27.54 32.58 -42.19
C LEU A 41 -26.64 31.44 -41.74
N ALA A 42 -26.47 30.49 -42.60
CA ALA A 42 -25.60 29.33 -42.48
C ALA A 42 -24.14 29.78 -42.52
N GLY A 43 -23.41 29.36 -41.49
CA GLY A 43 -21.96 29.43 -41.43
C GLY A 43 -21.47 28.18 -40.68
N ALA A 44 -21.23 27.10 -41.39
CA ALA A 44 -20.64 25.90 -40.80
C ALA A 44 -19.16 26.16 -40.49
N VAL A 45 -18.84 26.41 -39.24
CA VAL A 45 -17.50 26.23 -38.70
C VAL A 45 -17.54 24.92 -37.95
N ALA A 46 -17.13 23.84 -38.60
CA ALA A 46 -16.85 22.58 -37.93
C ALA A 46 -15.62 22.76 -37.02
N ALA A 47 -15.87 23.09 -35.77
CA ALA A 47 -14.89 22.92 -34.73
C ALA A 47 -14.72 21.42 -34.52
N VAL A 48 -13.66 20.87 -35.09
CA VAL A 48 -13.19 19.53 -34.78
C VAL A 48 -12.70 19.59 -33.33
N ASN A 49 -13.60 19.40 -32.37
CA ASN A 49 -13.22 18.95 -31.05
C ASN A 49 -12.72 17.52 -31.22
N ALA A 50 -11.42 17.38 -31.47
CA ALA A 50 -10.72 16.15 -31.18
C ALA A 50 -10.77 15.98 -29.64
N GLY A 51 -11.91 15.53 -29.14
CA GLY A 51 -11.99 14.93 -27.83
C GLY A 51 -10.97 13.79 -27.83
N GLN A 52 -9.88 13.98 -27.13
CA GLN A 52 -9.07 12.84 -26.70
C GLN A 52 -10.05 11.95 -25.93
N ALA A 53 -10.57 10.93 -26.59
CA ALA A 53 -11.13 9.79 -25.90
C ALA A 53 -9.98 9.23 -25.07
N SER A 54 -9.91 9.62 -23.80
CA SER A 54 -9.18 8.87 -22.80
C SER A 54 -9.80 7.49 -22.87
N ALA A 55 -9.11 6.56 -23.50
CA ALA A 55 -9.49 5.16 -23.41
C ALA A 55 -9.61 4.92 -21.90
N ALA A 56 -10.83 4.62 -21.45
CA ALA A 56 -11.03 4.09 -20.12
C ALA A 56 -10.19 2.81 -20.11
N THR A 57 -9.02 2.87 -19.50
CA THR A 57 -8.23 1.67 -19.23
C THR A 57 -9.13 0.83 -18.34
N ASP A 58 -9.53 -0.35 -18.82
CA ASP A 58 -10.25 -1.31 -17.99
C ASP A 58 -9.50 -1.41 -16.65
N ALA A 59 -10.25 -1.29 -15.54
CA ALA A 59 -9.65 -1.32 -14.23
C ALA A 59 -8.83 -2.61 -14.09
N LEU A 60 -7.61 -2.48 -13.58
CA LEU A 60 -6.72 -3.62 -13.40
C LEU A 60 -7.40 -4.63 -12.46
N GLY A 61 -7.38 -5.92 -12.82
CA GLY A 61 -7.99 -6.96 -11.99
C GLY A 61 -7.32 -7.05 -10.61
N SER A 62 -8.08 -7.43 -9.59
CA SER A 62 -7.59 -7.56 -8.20
C SER A 62 -6.40 -8.51 -8.06
N ASN A 63 -6.29 -9.53 -8.93
CA ASN A 63 -5.15 -10.44 -9.01
C ASN A 63 -3.79 -9.71 -9.20
N TRP A 64 -3.79 -8.56 -9.88
CA TRP A 64 -2.58 -7.77 -10.05
C TRP A 64 -2.20 -7.00 -8.77
N TYR A 65 -3.18 -6.47 -8.02
CA TYR A 65 -2.90 -5.86 -6.72
C TYR A 65 -2.48 -6.92 -5.69
N ALA A 66 -3.06 -8.11 -5.76
CA ALA A 66 -2.67 -9.26 -4.95
C ALA A 66 -1.25 -9.77 -5.23
N SER A 67 -0.67 -9.42 -6.38
CA SER A 67 0.69 -9.80 -6.78
C SER A 67 1.63 -8.62 -6.96
N ALA A 68 1.27 -7.44 -6.48
CA ALA A 68 2.07 -6.23 -6.62
C ALA A 68 3.32 -6.28 -5.72
N PRO A 69 4.54 -6.42 -6.27
CA PRO A 69 5.75 -6.40 -5.46
C PRO A 69 6.06 -4.98 -4.97
N TYR A 70 6.73 -4.90 -3.82
CA TYR A 70 7.16 -3.62 -3.25
C TYR A 70 8.19 -2.92 -4.12
N LEU A 71 8.03 -1.62 -4.26
CA LEU A 71 8.96 -0.72 -4.95
C LEU A 71 9.11 0.56 -4.13
N MET A 72 10.36 0.92 -3.81
CA MET A 72 10.71 2.21 -3.24
C MET A 72 11.17 3.16 -4.36
N PRO A 73 10.35 4.09 -4.84
CA PRO A 73 10.71 4.91 -6.01
C PRO A 73 11.77 5.98 -5.74
N GLU A 74 11.98 6.35 -4.48
CA GLU A 74 12.90 7.43 -4.07
C GLU A 74 14.15 6.93 -3.34
N ASP A 75 14.26 5.63 -3.09
CA ASP A 75 15.37 5.06 -2.32
C ASP A 75 15.86 3.73 -2.88
N ASN A 76 17.00 3.25 -2.39
CA ASN A 76 17.55 1.93 -2.73
C ASN A 76 17.77 1.72 -4.25
N ASN A 77 18.26 2.75 -4.95
CA ASN A 77 18.56 2.70 -6.38
C ASN A 77 17.38 2.10 -7.21
N PRO A 78 16.21 2.78 -7.24
CA PRO A 78 15.03 2.23 -7.87
C PRO A 78 15.24 1.96 -9.35
N PRO A 79 14.73 0.82 -9.86
CA PRO A 79 14.66 0.59 -11.29
C PRO A 79 13.59 1.47 -11.95
N ASP A 80 13.70 1.66 -13.26
CA ASP A 80 12.59 2.21 -14.02
C ASP A 80 11.43 1.18 -14.06
N PRO A 81 10.27 1.47 -13.46
CA PRO A 81 9.16 0.53 -13.46
C PRO A 81 8.68 0.16 -14.86
N ALA A 82 8.82 1.05 -15.83
CA ALA A 82 8.48 0.76 -17.23
C ALA A 82 9.39 -0.32 -17.82
N ALA A 83 10.68 -0.30 -17.50
CA ALA A 83 11.61 -1.34 -17.91
C ALA A 83 11.30 -2.70 -17.26
N VAL A 84 10.92 -2.69 -15.97
CA VAL A 84 10.49 -3.91 -15.27
C VAL A 84 9.24 -4.49 -15.93
N MET A 85 8.24 -3.64 -16.24
CA MET A 85 7.01 -4.06 -16.93
C MET A 85 7.33 -4.69 -18.29
N ASP A 86 8.21 -4.10 -19.09
CA ASP A 86 8.61 -4.62 -20.39
C ASP A 86 9.33 -5.97 -20.28
N ALA A 87 10.21 -6.11 -19.28
CA ALA A 87 11.01 -7.32 -19.10
C ALA A 87 10.21 -8.49 -18.51
N THR A 88 9.18 -8.22 -17.71
CA THR A 88 8.51 -9.27 -16.92
C THR A 88 7.03 -9.44 -17.25
N GLY A 89 6.37 -8.42 -17.77
CA GLY A 89 4.92 -8.36 -17.88
C GLY A 89 4.20 -7.97 -16.59
N GLN A 90 4.94 -7.57 -15.53
CA GLN A 90 4.34 -7.05 -14.28
C GLN A 90 3.48 -5.82 -14.58
N LYS A 91 2.32 -5.73 -13.96
CA LYS A 91 1.39 -4.62 -14.18
C LYS A 91 1.09 -3.79 -12.95
N ALA A 92 1.26 -4.32 -11.75
CA ALA A 92 1.04 -3.55 -10.54
C ALA A 92 2.30 -3.51 -9.66
N PHE A 93 2.52 -2.39 -8.97
CA PHE A 93 3.58 -2.22 -8.00
C PHE A 93 3.00 -1.66 -6.71
N GLN A 94 3.55 -2.07 -5.57
CA GLN A 94 3.21 -1.54 -4.26
C GLN A 94 4.26 -0.51 -3.87
N LEU A 95 3.91 0.78 -3.99
CA LEU A 95 4.84 1.86 -3.68
C LEU A 95 4.99 2.03 -2.17
N ALA A 96 6.21 2.02 -1.66
CA ALA A 96 6.55 2.03 -0.25
C ALA A 96 7.43 3.24 0.11
N PHE A 97 7.24 3.91 1.23
CA PHE A 97 6.15 3.83 2.19
C PHE A 97 5.58 5.21 2.49
N ILE A 98 4.29 5.30 2.80
CA ILE A 98 3.73 6.49 3.45
C ILE A 98 3.90 6.35 4.96
N LEU A 99 4.51 7.36 5.55
CA LEU A 99 4.75 7.52 6.98
C LEU A 99 4.19 8.87 7.45
N ASP A 100 4.24 9.13 8.77
CA ASP A 100 3.91 10.44 9.32
C ASP A 100 5.13 11.35 9.36
N GLN A 101 5.02 12.52 8.75
CA GLN A 101 6.03 13.57 8.86
C GLN A 101 5.99 14.26 10.23
N GLY A 102 4.93 14.05 10.97
CA GLY A 102 4.60 14.66 12.24
C GLY A 102 3.21 15.28 12.24
N GLY A 103 2.49 15.09 13.37
CA GLY A 103 1.16 15.67 13.55
C GLY A 103 0.09 15.11 12.60
N CYS A 104 0.16 13.82 12.29
CA CYS A 104 -0.81 13.15 11.42
C CYS A 104 -0.75 13.67 9.96
N THR A 105 0.47 13.89 9.46
CA THR A 105 0.71 14.40 8.11
C THR A 105 1.34 13.31 7.23
N PRO A 106 0.61 12.72 6.27
CA PRO A 106 1.15 11.66 5.41
C PRO A 106 2.24 12.20 4.49
N ALA A 107 3.37 11.49 4.44
CA ALA A 107 4.53 11.83 3.62
C ALA A 107 5.27 10.57 3.16
N TRP A 108 5.84 10.60 1.96
CA TRP A 108 6.73 9.57 1.47
C TRP A 108 8.01 9.54 2.32
N GLY A 109 8.36 8.35 2.81
CA GLY A 109 9.49 8.16 3.71
C GLY A 109 9.45 9.02 4.99
N GLY A 110 8.29 9.59 5.34
CA GLY A 110 8.13 10.51 6.47
C GLY A 110 8.74 11.89 6.28
N THR A 111 9.23 12.21 5.09
CA THR A 111 9.96 13.48 4.81
C THR A 111 9.42 14.29 3.64
N SER A 112 8.80 13.63 2.65
CA SER A 112 8.26 14.26 1.45
C SER A 112 6.72 14.33 1.52
N PRO A 113 6.12 15.48 1.97
CA PRO A 113 4.68 15.58 2.14
C PRO A 113 3.93 15.32 0.84
N ILE A 114 2.86 14.52 0.90
CA ILE A 114 2.10 14.19 -0.29
C ILE A 114 1.50 15.42 -0.97
N ASP A 115 1.16 16.47 -0.23
CA ASP A 115 0.52 17.68 -0.78
C ASP A 115 1.41 18.42 -1.79
N THR A 116 2.72 18.38 -1.59
CA THR A 116 3.73 19.05 -2.46
C THR A 116 4.47 18.06 -3.36
N ASP A 117 4.20 16.76 -3.26
CA ASP A 117 4.86 15.74 -4.05
C ASP A 117 4.56 15.87 -5.54
N THR A 118 5.62 15.86 -6.34
CA THR A 118 5.61 15.87 -7.81
C THR A 118 6.27 14.65 -8.42
N THR A 119 7.01 13.88 -7.63
CA THR A 119 7.77 12.70 -8.07
C THR A 119 6.84 11.50 -8.27
N MET A 120 6.05 11.15 -7.26
CA MET A 120 5.18 9.98 -7.33
C MET A 120 4.10 10.09 -8.40
N PRO A 121 3.46 11.25 -8.66
CA PRO A 121 2.55 11.37 -9.80
C PRO A 121 3.20 11.00 -11.13
N ALA A 122 4.47 11.34 -11.34
CA ALA A 122 5.18 11.00 -12.57
C ALA A 122 5.49 9.49 -12.65
N VAL A 123 5.89 8.86 -11.56
CA VAL A 123 6.11 7.39 -11.47
C VAL A 123 4.79 6.65 -11.74
N ILE A 124 3.72 7.03 -11.07
CA ILE A 124 2.39 6.42 -11.23
C ILE A 124 1.88 6.59 -12.66
N GLN A 125 2.02 7.79 -13.22
CA GLN A 125 1.62 8.05 -14.62
C GLN A 125 2.40 7.18 -15.60
N LYS A 126 3.71 6.98 -15.38
CA LYS A 126 4.54 6.11 -16.22
C LYS A 126 4.01 4.66 -16.20
N ILE A 127 3.69 4.11 -15.03
CA ILE A 127 3.11 2.77 -14.88
C ILE A 127 1.74 2.68 -15.57
N ARG A 128 0.86 3.66 -15.32
CA ARG A 128 -0.50 3.68 -15.88
C ARG A 128 -0.51 3.84 -17.39
N THR A 129 0.41 4.61 -17.96
CA THR A 129 0.54 4.77 -19.42
C THR A 129 0.88 3.43 -20.10
N LYS A 130 1.50 2.49 -19.39
CA LYS A 130 1.80 1.13 -19.87
C LYS A 130 0.68 0.12 -19.55
N GLY A 131 -0.48 0.58 -19.11
CA GLY A 131 -1.62 -0.28 -18.77
C GLY A 131 -1.48 -0.99 -17.41
N GLY A 132 -0.61 -0.48 -16.54
CA GLY A 132 -0.46 -0.92 -15.17
C GLY A 132 -1.17 -0.02 -14.17
N ASP A 133 -1.00 -0.30 -12.88
CA ASP A 133 -1.48 0.55 -11.77
C ASP A 133 -0.60 0.35 -10.53
N VAL A 134 -0.93 1.05 -9.45
CA VAL A 134 -0.19 0.98 -8.20
C VAL A 134 -1.11 0.72 -7.01
N SER A 135 -0.59 -0.01 -6.02
CA SER A 135 -0.97 0.08 -4.61
C SER A 135 -0.01 1.02 -3.90
N VAL A 136 -0.42 1.59 -2.79
CA VAL A 136 0.47 2.30 -1.88
C VAL A 136 0.50 1.54 -0.57
N SER A 137 1.69 1.30 -0.03
CA SER A 137 1.87 0.73 1.30
C SER A 137 2.09 1.84 2.32
N VAL A 138 1.36 1.77 3.42
CA VAL A 138 1.52 2.63 4.58
C VAL A 138 2.11 1.81 5.72
N GLY A 139 3.06 2.37 6.48
CA GLY A 139 3.76 1.63 7.53
C GLY A 139 5.17 1.22 7.18
N GLY A 140 5.50 -0.06 7.31
CA GLY A 140 6.86 -0.59 7.15
C GLY A 140 7.68 -0.52 8.45
N TYR A 141 8.90 -1.07 8.45
CA TYR A 141 9.71 -1.20 9.68
C TYR A 141 10.12 0.15 10.28
N GLY A 142 10.52 1.11 9.48
CA GLY A 142 11.07 2.37 9.97
C GLY A 142 10.07 3.50 10.14
N GLY A 143 10.50 4.60 10.79
CA GLY A 143 9.75 5.85 10.88
C GLY A 143 8.53 5.82 11.79
N THR A 144 7.83 6.94 11.86
CA THR A 144 6.59 7.09 12.65
C THR A 144 5.39 6.90 11.73
N LYS A 145 4.37 6.18 12.19
CA LYS A 145 3.18 5.84 11.42
C LYS A 145 1.99 6.72 11.85
N LEU A 146 1.01 6.88 10.97
CA LEU A 146 -0.15 7.72 11.25
C LEU A 146 -0.98 7.15 12.41
N GLY A 147 -1.11 5.84 12.53
CA GLY A 147 -1.81 5.20 13.65
C GLY A 147 -1.26 5.55 15.03
N GLN A 148 0.05 5.84 15.10
CA GLN A 148 0.69 6.24 16.33
C GLN A 148 0.38 7.71 16.72
N THR A 149 0.11 8.58 15.77
CA THR A 149 0.12 10.04 15.95
C THR A 149 -1.21 10.71 15.73
N CYS A 150 -2.09 10.15 14.91
CA CYS A 150 -3.39 10.73 14.59
C CYS A 150 -4.41 10.66 15.74
N GLY A 151 -4.20 9.76 16.70
CA GLY A 151 -4.96 9.66 17.94
C GLY A 151 -6.30 8.94 17.84
N THR A 152 -6.95 8.88 16.67
CA THR A 152 -8.20 8.14 16.44
C THR A 152 -8.24 7.46 15.08
N PRO A 153 -9.06 6.39 14.92
CA PRO A 153 -9.28 5.76 13.62
C PRO A 153 -9.75 6.73 12.52
N GLU A 154 -10.64 7.67 12.85
CA GLU A 154 -11.19 8.65 11.91
C GLU A 154 -10.12 9.62 11.42
N ALA A 155 -9.26 10.11 12.31
CA ALA A 155 -8.17 11.01 11.95
C ALA A 155 -7.11 10.27 11.11
N THR A 156 -6.78 9.03 11.46
CA THR A 156 -5.88 8.17 10.71
C THR A 156 -6.43 7.90 9.29
N ALA A 157 -7.72 7.52 9.20
CA ALA A 157 -8.40 7.33 7.94
C ALA A 157 -8.41 8.60 7.08
N ALA A 158 -8.64 9.77 7.68
CA ALA A 158 -8.62 11.05 6.96
C ALA A 158 -7.23 11.35 6.37
N GLY A 159 -6.15 10.99 7.08
CA GLY A 159 -4.79 11.07 6.57
C GLY A 159 -4.59 10.18 5.33
N TYR A 160 -4.93 8.90 5.42
CA TYR A 160 -4.80 7.96 4.31
C TYR A 160 -5.77 8.24 3.16
N GLN A 161 -6.95 8.80 3.43
CA GLN A 161 -7.88 9.22 2.37
C GLN A 161 -7.28 10.30 1.48
N LYS A 162 -6.43 11.19 2.00
CA LYS A 162 -5.70 12.17 1.18
C LYS A 162 -4.78 11.46 0.18
N VAL A 163 -4.07 10.41 0.62
CA VAL A 163 -3.20 9.58 -0.24
C VAL A 163 -4.01 8.92 -1.35
N ILE A 164 -5.10 8.23 -0.98
CA ILE A 164 -6.01 7.57 -1.93
C ILE A 164 -6.54 8.56 -2.97
N THR A 165 -6.99 9.72 -2.51
CA THR A 165 -7.57 10.76 -3.39
C THR A 165 -6.51 11.37 -4.30
N LYS A 166 -5.35 11.76 -3.76
CA LYS A 166 -4.27 12.38 -4.53
C LYS A 166 -3.79 11.51 -5.67
N TYR A 167 -3.57 10.23 -5.40
CA TYR A 167 -3.04 9.29 -6.40
C TYR A 167 -4.11 8.48 -7.12
N ASN A 168 -5.39 8.73 -6.84
CA ASN A 168 -6.53 7.97 -7.39
C ASN A 168 -6.32 6.46 -7.25
N LEU A 169 -6.03 6.02 -6.03
CA LEU A 169 -5.70 4.63 -5.74
C LEU A 169 -6.93 3.70 -5.83
N LYS A 170 -6.67 2.49 -6.28
CA LYS A 170 -7.62 1.36 -6.26
C LYS A 170 -7.18 0.27 -5.30
N ALA A 171 -6.00 0.41 -4.70
CA ALA A 171 -5.45 -0.53 -3.74
C ALA A 171 -4.59 0.23 -2.71
N ILE A 172 -4.62 -0.25 -1.47
CA ILE A 172 -3.79 0.21 -0.36
C ILE A 172 -3.38 -1.00 0.49
N ASP A 173 -2.17 -0.97 1.01
CA ASP A 173 -1.63 -1.96 1.92
C ASP A 173 -1.27 -1.31 3.25
N PHE A 174 -1.56 -1.98 4.35
CA PHE A 174 -1.16 -1.61 5.70
C PHE A 174 -0.07 -2.58 6.12
N ASP A 175 1.17 -2.12 6.10
CA ASP A 175 2.34 -2.88 6.48
C ASP A 175 2.68 -2.58 7.95
N LEU A 176 2.08 -3.41 8.83
CA LEU A 176 2.08 -3.19 10.28
C LEU A 176 3.28 -3.91 10.91
N GLU A 177 4.31 -3.12 11.21
CA GLU A 177 5.58 -3.59 11.76
C GLU A 177 5.95 -2.85 13.05
N GLU A 178 7.04 -3.29 13.69
CA GLU A 178 7.59 -2.62 14.88
C GLU A 178 7.98 -1.16 14.58
N PRO A 179 7.86 -0.26 15.55
CA PRO A 179 7.27 -0.46 16.89
C PRO A 179 5.75 -0.26 16.93
N GLU A 180 5.13 0.04 15.80
CA GLU A 180 3.70 0.37 15.71
C GLU A 180 2.82 -0.82 16.10
N TYR A 181 3.11 -2.01 15.53
CA TYR A 181 2.24 -3.15 15.75
C TYR A 181 2.33 -3.73 17.17
N GLU A 182 3.32 -3.31 17.97
CA GLU A 182 3.42 -3.56 19.38
C GLU A 182 2.58 -2.58 20.23
N ASN A 183 2.06 -1.52 19.62
CA ASN A 183 1.25 -0.49 20.26
C ASN A 183 -0.24 -0.73 20.00
N THR A 184 -0.95 -1.18 21.01
CA THR A 184 -2.40 -1.51 20.91
C THR A 184 -3.24 -0.33 20.43
N ALA A 185 -2.92 0.90 20.86
CA ALA A 185 -3.66 2.09 20.42
C ALA A 185 -3.40 2.42 18.93
N ALA A 186 -2.15 2.24 18.50
CA ALA A 186 -1.82 2.42 17.08
C ALA A 186 -2.52 1.38 16.21
N ILE A 187 -2.50 0.10 16.60
CA ILE A 187 -3.21 -0.98 15.90
C ILE A 187 -4.73 -0.74 15.87
N HIS A 188 -5.32 -0.27 16.98
CA HIS A 188 -6.73 0.13 17.00
C HIS A 188 -7.02 1.20 15.96
N ASN A 189 -6.17 2.22 15.85
CA ASN A 189 -6.30 3.31 14.88
C ASN A 189 -6.13 2.82 13.45
N GLU A 190 -5.12 1.98 13.17
CA GLU A 190 -4.84 1.47 11.80
C GLU A 190 -5.96 0.55 11.30
N ILE A 191 -6.40 -0.42 12.11
CA ILE A 191 -7.49 -1.34 11.75
C ILE A 191 -8.80 -0.57 11.58
N GLY A 192 -9.08 0.39 12.46
CA GLY A 192 -10.27 1.24 12.34
C GLY A 192 -10.21 2.15 11.11
N ALA A 193 -9.04 2.69 10.80
CA ALA A 193 -8.84 3.46 9.58
C ALA A 193 -9.05 2.62 8.33
N ALA A 194 -8.48 1.42 8.26
CA ALA A 194 -8.69 0.49 7.14
C ALA A 194 -10.17 0.18 6.91
N LYS A 195 -10.93 -0.09 7.99
CA LYS A 195 -12.37 -0.30 7.94
C LYS A 195 -13.13 0.92 7.40
N ILE A 196 -12.79 2.13 7.87
CA ILE A 196 -13.42 3.38 7.42
C ILE A 196 -13.12 3.61 5.93
N LEU A 197 -11.89 3.36 5.50
CA LEU A 197 -11.47 3.51 4.10
C LEU A 197 -12.18 2.51 3.18
N GLN A 198 -12.37 1.24 3.62
CA GLN A 198 -13.13 0.23 2.90
C GLN A 198 -14.59 0.70 2.68
N HIS A 199 -15.20 1.28 3.71
CA HIS A 199 -16.56 1.81 3.63
C HIS A 199 -16.66 3.02 2.70
N ASN A 200 -15.70 3.95 2.79
CA ASN A 200 -15.73 5.22 2.06
C ASN A 200 -15.30 5.09 0.58
N ASN A 201 -14.61 4.00 0.23
CA ASN A 201 -14.09 3.76 -1.12
C ASN A 201 -14.54 2.37 -1.61
N PRO A 202 -15.80 2.19 -2.04
CA PRO A 202 -16.28 0.91 -2.52
C PRO A 202 -15.41 0.34 -3.65
N GLY A 203 -14.95 -0.90 -3.49
CA GLY A 203 -14.06 -1.57 -4.44
C GLY A 203 -12.56 -1.25 -4.26
N LEU A 204 -12.19 -0.50 -3.23
CA LEU A 204 -10.78 -0.36 -2.83
C LEU A 204 -10.27 -1.71 -2.33
N TYR A 205 -9.21 -2.24 -2.97
CA TYR A 205 -8.50 -3.43 -2.51
C TYR A 205 -7.65 -3.07 -1.29
N ILE A 206 -7.82 -3.79 -0.18
CA ILE A 206 -7.10 -3.54 1.07
C ILE A 206 -6.37 -4.81 1.50
N SER A 207 -5.06 -4.73 1.68
CA SER A 207 -4.24 -5.76 2.32
C SER A 207 -3.71 -5.29 3.68
N ILE A 208 -3.57 -6.25 4.60
CA ILE A 208 -2.87 -6.07 5.86
C ILE A 208 -1.66 -6.99 5.84
N THR A 209 -0.47 -6.43 5.98
CA THR A 209 0.80 -7.16 6.06
C THR A 209 1.35 -7.06 7.48
N THR A 210 1.88 -8.14 8.03
CA THR A 210 2.44 -8.18 9.39
C THR A 210 3.57 -9.20 9.50
N ALA A 211 4.31 -9.15 10.60
CA ALA A 211 5.42 -10.06 10.87
C ALA A 211 4.99 -11.53 10.86
N GLY A 212 5.81 -12.36 10.24
CA GLY A 212 5.71 -13.82 10.28
C GLY A 212 6.62 -14.41 11.35
N THR A 213 6.20 -15.53 11.92
CA THR A 213 7.01 -16.35 12.82
C THR A 213 6.87 -17.83 12.45
N ASN A 214 7.74 -18.69 12.97
CA ASN A 214 7.60 -20.14 12.81
C ASN A 214 6.28 -20.73 13.37
N ALA A 215 5.49 -19.91 14.07
CA ALA A 215 4.16 -20.26 14.58
C ALA A 215 3.00 -19.64 13.76
N GLY A 216 3.30 -19.09 12.60
CA GLY A 216 2.36 -18.31 11.76
C GLY A 216 2.62 -16.83 11.92
N THR A 217 1.82 -16.12 12.72
CA THR A 217 2.15 -14.78 13.22
C THR A 217 2.45 -14.84 14.71
N GLY A 218 3.17 -13.83 15.23
CA GLY A 218 3.49 -13.73 16.65
C GLY A 218 2.29 -13.29 17.51
N TRP A 219 2.58 -13.04 18.79
CA TRP A 219 1.56 -12.60 19.74
C TRP A 219 0.89 -11.29 19.29
N PHE A 220 1.68 -10.30 18.89
CA PHE A 220 1.16 -9.00 18.43
C PHE A 220 0.31 -9.13 17.17
N GLY A 221 0.72 -9.94 16.19
CA GLY A 221 -0.09 -10.20 15.00
C GLY A 221 -1.41 -10.88 15.34
N THR A 222 -1.42 -11.80 16.33
CA THR A 222 -2.65 -12.39 16.84
C THR A 222 -3.55 -11.34 17.53
N GLN A 223 -2.98 -10.38 18.28
CA GLN A 223 -3.76 -9.28 18.85
C GLN A 223 -4.34 -8.37 17.76
N MET A 224 -3.58 -8.08 16.72
CA MET A 224 -4.07 -7.32 15.56
C MET A 224 -5.27 -8.01 14.88
N LEU A 225 -5.22 -9.33 14.68
CA LEU A 225 -6.34 -10.09 14.13
C LEU A 225 -7.56 -10.08 15.06
N ASN A 226 -7.36 -10.17 16.39
CA ASN A 226 -8.42 -10.04 17.37
C ASN A 226 -9.05 -8.64 17.35
N GLU A 227 -8.25 -7.60 17.16
CA GLU A 227 -8.73 -6.23 17.02
C GLU A 227 -9.57 -6.07 15.74
N ALA A 228 -9.13 -6.62 14.60
CA ALA A 228 -9.89 -6.63 13.36
C ALA A 228 -11.26 -7.33 13.53
N LYS A 229 -11.26 -8.49 14.20
CA LYS A 229 -12.52 -9.19 14.56
C LYS A 229 -13.41 -8.34 15.43
N THR A 230 -12.87 -7.71 16.48
CA THR A 230 -13.61 -6.88 17.43
C THR A 230 -14.26 -5.70 16.73
N GLN A 231 -13.55 -5.07 15.80
CA GLN A 231 -14.08 -3.97 14.99
C GLN A 231 -15.02 -4.44 13.86
N GLY A 232 -15.10 -5.75 13.59
CA GLY A 232 -15.88 -6.31 12.48
C GLY A 232 -15.34 -5.89 11.12
N PHE A 233 -14.02 -5.93 10.96
CA PHE A 233 -13.29 -5.62 9.73
C PHE A 233 -12.69 -6.88 9.10
N THR A 234 -12.87 -7.01 7.80
CA THR A 234 -12.22 -8.05 7.00
C THR A 234 -11.66 -7.38 5.73
N PRO A 235 -10.35 -7.33 5.55
CA PRO A 235 -9.70 -6.88 4.32
C PRO A 235 -9.80 -7.94 3.21
N ASP A 236 -9.28 -7.62 2.02
CA ASP A 236 -9.12 -8.60 0.96
C ASP A 236 -8.16 -9.73 1.38
N ASN A 237 -7.11 -9.41 2.14
CA ASN A 237 -6.25 -10.42 2.76
C ASN A 237 -5.51 -9.92 4.00
N TYR A 238 -5.07 -10.90 4.80
CA TYR A 238 -4.05 -10.78 5.83
C TYR A 238 -2.80 -11.53 5.34
N SER A 239 -1.67 -10.86 5.24
CA SER A 239 -0.41 -11.45 4.79
C SER A 239 0.61 -11.49 5.92
N ILE A 240 1.39 -12.55 6.01
CA ILE A 240 2.57 -12.60 6.87
C ILE A 240 3.85 -12.48 6.05
N MET A 241 4.91 -12.00 6.71
CA MET A 241 6.27 -11.90 6.21
C MET A 241 7.12 -13.01 6.83
N PRO A 242 7.18 -14.22 6.23
CA PRO A 242 7.89 -15.36 6.81
C PRO A 242 9.39 -15.28 6.50
N PHE A 243 10.05 -14.25 7.03
CA PHE A 243 11.50 -14.01 6.99
C PHE A 243 11.93 -13.23 8.24
N ASP A 244 13.22 -13.11 8.49
CA ASP A 244 13.84 -12.49 9.68
C ASP A 244 13.42 -13.08 11.04
N GLY A 245 12.66 -14.15 11.01
CA GLY A 245 12.15 -14.88 12.18
C GLY A 245 12.81 -16.23 12.41
N GLY A 246 13.99 -16.49 11.85
CA GLY A 246 14.69 -17.76 11.93
C GLY A 246 14.22 -18.77 10.89
N PHE A 247 13.77 -18.30 9.75
CA PHE A 247 13.38 -19.13 8.61
C PHE A 247 14.62 -19.55 7.81
N ASN A 248 14.84 -20.84 7.68
CA ASN A 248 16.01 -21.40 7.01
C ASN A 248 15.70 -22.21 5.75
N SER A 249 14.44 -22.22 5.32
CA SER A 249 13.98 -22.95 4.14
C SER A 249 12.58 -22.52 3.71
N ALA A 250 12.25 -22.76 2.44
CA ALA A 250 10.88 -22.62 1.92
C ALA A 250 9.87 -23.49 2.68
N THR A 251 10.28 -24.68 3.16
CA THR A 251 9.42 -25.54 3.98
C THR A 251 9.05 -24.87 5.30
N ALA A 252 10.00 -24.21 5.98
CA ALA A 252 9.69 -23.46 7.20
C ALA A 252 8.69 -22.32 6.93
N GLN A 253 8.80 -21.67 5.78
CA GLN A 253 7.86 -20.63 5.35
C GLN A 253 6.45 -21.20 5.08
N THR A 254 6.33 -22.33 4.37
CA THR A 254 5.02 -22.97 4.10
C THR A 254 4.38 -23.54 5.37
N ASP A 255 5.19 -24.03 6.31
CA ASP A 255 4.70 -24.47 7.62
C ASP A 255 4.15 -23.31 8.45
N ALA A 256 4.79 -22.15 8.37
CA ALA A 256 4.28 -20.93 9.01
C ALA A 256 2.97 -20.48 8.39
N LEU A 257 2.83 -20.51 7.07
CA LEU A 257 1.56 -20.21 6.38
C LEU A 257 0.45 -21.18 6.80
N THR A 258 0.73 -22.48 6.86
CA THR A 258 -0.24 -23.46 7.34
C THR A 258 -0.73 -23.16 8.77
N LYS A 259 0.19 -22.77 9.66
CA LYS A 259 -0.17 -22.35 11.03
C LYS A 259 -0.93 -21.02 11.04
N PHE A 260 -0.55 -20.09 10.16
CA PHE A 260 -1.27 -18.82 10.04
C PHE A 260 -2.71 -19.04 9.56
N ASN A 261 -2.93 -19.95 8.62
CA ASN A 261 -4.27 -20.39 8.23
C ASN A 261 -5.09 -20.85 9.43
N GLN A 262 -4.51 -21.69 10.32
CA GLN A 262 -5.18 -22.17 11.54
C GLN A 262 -5.51 -21.02 12.51
N ILE A 263 -4.64 -20.01 12.60
CA ILE A 263 -4.90 -18.80 13.41
C ILE A 263 -6.09 -18.02 12.83
N LEU A 264 -6.15 -17.82 11.51
CA LEU A 264 -7.28 -17.17 10.84
C LEU A 264 -8.58 -17.93 11.08
N GLN A 265 -8.58 -19.28 10.93
CA GLN A 265 -9.75 -20.12 11.23
C GLN A 265 -10.21 -19.92 12.67
N THR A 266 -9.30 -19.99 13.62
CA THR A 266 -9.62 -19.86 15.06
C THR A 266 -10.13 -18.46 15.39
N THR A 267 -9.48 -17.44 14.85
CA THR A 267 -9.82 -16.05 15.13
C THR A 267 -11.19 -15.70 14.57
N PHE A 268 -11.43 -15.96 13.29
CA PHE A 268 -12.65 -15.49 12.60
C PHE A 268 -13.78 -16.53 12.54
N GLY A 269 -13.52 -17.78 12.92
CA GLY A 269 -14.47 -18.88 12.80
C GLY A 269 -14.64 -19.34 11.35
N TRP A 270 -13.64 -19.10 10.50
CA TRP A 270 -13.65 -19.52 9.10
C TRP A 270 -13.32 -21.00 8.96
N ASN A 271 -13.79 -21.62 7.89
CA ASN A 271 -13.25 -22.89 7.46
C ASN A 271 -11.89 -22.69 6.75
N GLU A 272 -11.15 -23.77 6.55
CA GLU A 272 -9.80 -23.77 5.95
C GLU A 272 -9.81 -23.03 4.58
N THR A 273 -10.74 -23.35 3.71
CA THR A 273 -10.83 -22.73 2.37
C THR A 273 -11.08 -21.22 2.44
N THR A 274 -11.95 -20.78 3.33
CA THR A 274 -12.20 -19.36 3.55
C THR A 274 -10.99 -18.66 4.13
N ALA A 275 -10.28 -19.31 5.06
CA ALA A 275 -9.06 -18.77 5.63
C ALA A 275 -8.00 -18.58 4.54
N TYR A 276 -7.76 -19.56 3.67
CA TYR A 276 -6.83 -19.41 2.54
C TYR A 276 -7.25 -18.31 1.55
N ALA A 277 -8.54 -18.12 1.33
CA ALA A 277 -9.05 -17.06 0.47
C ALA A 277 -8.86 -15.64 1.05
N HIS A 278 -8.44 -15.54 2.31
CA HIS A 278 -8.05 -14.30 2.98
C HIS A 278 -6.60 -14.31 3.47
N GLU A 279 -5.84 -15.34 3.17
CA GLU A 279 -4.45 -15.46 3.55
C GLU A 279 -3.53 -14.99 2.44
N GLY A 280 -2.44 -14.32 2.79
CA GLY A 280 -1.41 -13.90 1.86
C GLY A 280 -0.01 -14.11 2.39
N VAL A 281 0.95 -13.99 1.50
CA VAL A 281 2.37 -14.02 1.82
C VAL A 281 3.10 -12.84 1.18
N SER A 282 3.96 -12.19 1.96
CA SER A 282 4.95 -11.23 1.48
C SER A 282 6.33 -11.79 1.78
N LEU A 283 7.10 -12.10 0.74
CA LEU A 283 8.42 -12.69 0.82
C LEU A 283 9.53 -11.63 0.86
N MET A 284 10.78 -12.03 1.09
CA MET A 284 11.95 -11.19 0.86
C MET A 284 12.91 -11.92 -0.08
N ASN A 285 13.32 -11.25 -1.16
CA ASN A 285 14.19 -11.87 -2.15
C ASN A 285 15.67 -11.81 -1.76
N GLY A 286 16.35 -12.94 -1.88
CA GLY A 286 17.77 -13.07 -1.59
C GLY A 286 18.08 -13.07 -0.11
N ARG A 287 19.14 -12.35 0.29
CA ARG A 287 19.56 -12.23 1.69
C ARG A 287 18.62 -11.31 2.46
N THR A 288 18.13 -11.77 3.61
CA THR A 288 17.30 -10.99 4.53
C THR A 288 18.13 -10.23 5.57
N ASP A 289 17.47 -9.40 6.38
CA ASP A 289 18.12 -8.61 7.44
C ASP A 289 18.76 -9.54 8.50
N ALA A 290 18.12 -10.66 8.80
CA ALA A 290 18.64 -11.69 9.70
C ALA A 290 19.65 -12.67 9.05
N ALA A 291 20.12 -12.36 7.83
CA ALA A 291 21.06 -13.20 7.06
C ALA A 291 20.51 -14.59 6.71
N GLU A 292 19.21 -14.71 6.54
CA GLU A 292 18.58 -15.83 5.84
C GLU A 292 18.71 -15.63 4.34
N TYR A 293 18.61 -16.71 3.54
CA TYR A 293 18.76 -16.62 2.08
C TYR A 293 17.61 -17.35 1.40
N PHE A 294 16.88 -16.62 0.56
CA PHE A 294 15.81 -17.18 -0.26
C PHE A 294 16.14 -17.00 -1.74
N HIS A 295 16.19 -18.13 -2.43
CA HIS A 295 16.52 -18.20 -3.84
C HIS A 295 15.28 -18.36 -4.71
N GLN A 296 15.46 -18.40 -6.01
CA GLN A 296 14.38 -18.56 -6.98
C GLN A 296 13.58 -19.85 -6.75
N ASN A 297 14.24 -20.95 -6.33
CA ASN A 297 13.56 -22.23 -6.03
C ASN A 297 12.66 -22.13 -4.80
N ASP A 298 13.04 -21.33 -3.80
CA ASP A 298 12.21 -21.08 -2.62
C ASP A 298 10.95 -20.31 -3.03
N PHE A 299 11.10 -19.29 -3.86
CA PHE A 299 9.98 -18.53 -4.42
C PHE A 299 9.05 -19.40 -5.27
N GLN A 300 9.61 -20.36 -6.05
CA GLN A 300 8.79 -21.33 -6.77
C GLN A 300 7.99 -22.22 -5.82
N THR A 301 8.63 -22.72 -4.75
CA THR A 301 7.95 -23.56 -3.72
C THR A 301 6.79 -22.78 -3.08
N LEU A 302 7.00 -21.52 -2.71
CA LEU A 302 5.97 -20.67 -2.14
C LEU A 302 4.86 -20.33 -3.16
N LEU A 303 5.20 -20.15 -4.44
CA LEU A 303 4.22 -19.96 -5.51
C LEU A 303 3.34 -21.22 -5.69
N ASP A 304 3.95 -22.41 -5.68
CA ASP A 304 3.23 -23.66 -5.79
C ASP A 304 2.28 -23.88 -4.61
N TYR A 305 2.74 -23.55 -3.39
CA TYR A 305 1.90 -23.55 -2.19
C TYR A 305 0.73 -22.56 -2.34
N ALA A 306 1.03 -21.32 -2.68
CA ALA A 306 0.03 -20.25 -2.83
C ALA A 306 -1.03 -20.59 -3.88
N THR A 307 -0.61 -21.17 -5.00
CA THR A 307 -1.51 -21.59 -6.08
C THR A 307 -2.36 -22.79 -5.68
N THR A 308 -1.75 -23.79 -5.02
CA THR A 308 -2.44 -25.01 -4.57
C THR A 308 -3.52 -24.71 -3.55
N HIS A 309 -3.23 -23.84 -2.59
CA HIS A 309 -4.16 -23.45 -1.54
C HIS A 309 -5.05 -22.27 -1.94
N LYS A 310 -4.79 -21.63 -3.08
CA LYS A 310 -5.50 -20.44 -3.58
C LYS A 310 -5.41 -19.26 -2.61
N LEU A 311 -4.19 -18.95 -2.19
CA LEU A 311 -3.96 -17.79 -1.34
C LEU A 311 -4.47 -16.51 -2.02
N ALA A 312 -4.94 -15.58 -1.21
CA ALA A 312 -5.43 -14.28 -1.67
C ALA A 312 -4.32 -13.35 -2.16
N ARG A 313 -3.07 -13.54 -1.71
CA ARG A 313 -1.94 -12.67 -2.06
C ARG A 313 -0.62 -13.41 -2.07
N TYR A 314 0.24 -13.03 -3.03
CA TYR A 314 1.64 -13.44 -3.13
C TYR A 314 2.47 -12.27 -3.64
N THR A 315 3.31 -11.73 -2.81
CA THR A 315 4.15 -10.57 -3.11
C THR A 315 5.52 -10.69 -2.45
N TYR A 316 6.39 -9.68 -2.63
CA TYR A 316 7.71 -9.70 -2.00
C TYR A 316 8.34 -8.30 -1.88
N TRP A 317 9.24 -8.15 -0.92
CA TRP A 317 10.21 -7.11 -0.75
C TRP A 317 11.52 -7.51 -1.44
N SER A 318 12.07 -6.89 -2.47
CA SER A 318 11.49 -5.80 -3.24
C SER A 318 12.04 -5.79 -4.68
N VAL A 319 11.38 -5.08 -5.58
CA VAL A 319 11.84 -4.87 -6.96
C VAL A 319 13.19 -4.15 -7.00
N ASN A 320 13.46 -3.23 -6.07
CA ASN A 320 14.76 -2.55 -5.93
C ASN A 320 15.91 -3.54 -5.79
N ARG A 321 15.67 -4.67 -5.15
CA ARG A 321 16.65 -5.72 -4.89
C ARG A 321 16.69 -6.79 -5.97
N ASP A 322 15.77 -6.79 -6.94
CA ASP A 322 15.60 -7.89 -7.89
C ASP A 322 16.63 -7.88 -9.02
N ARG A 323 17.90 -7.88 -8.60
CA ARG A 323 19.10 -7.98 -9.44
C ARG A 323 20.26 -8.55 -8.63
N GLN A 324 21.23 -9.15 -9.33
CA GLN A 324 22.49 -9.57 -8.70
C GLN A 324 23.31 -8.35 -8.29
N CYS A 325 24.04 -8.44 -7.18
CA CYS A 325 24.95 -7.39 -6.76
C CYS A 325 26.17 -7.28 -7.68
N THR A 326 26.64 -6.04 -7.90
CA THR A 326 27.82 -5.77 -8.74
C THR A 326 29.10 -6.08 -7.98
N GLY A 327 30.09 -6.68 -8.64
CA GLY A 327 31.39 -7.02 -8.08
C GLY A 327 31.37 -8.36 -7.34
N THR A 328 30.81 -8.46 -6.15
CA THR A 328 30.61 -9.73 -5.46
C THR A 328 29.12 -10.07 -5.39
N VAL A 329 28.79 -11.37 -5.50
CA VAL A 329 27.40 -11.82 -5.44
C VAL A 329 26.77 -11.48 -4.09
N ASP A 330 27.49 -11.72 -3.01
CA ASP A 330 27.03 -11.43 -1.65
C ASP A 330 27.94 -10.41 -0.95
N PRO A 331 27.63 -9.11 -1.06
CA PRO A 331 28.32 -8.07 -0.29
C PRO A 331 27.78 -7.91 1.14
N GLY A 332 26.81 -8.71 1.55
CA GLY A 332 26.00 -8.55 2.75
C GLY A 332 24.59 -8.05 2.43
N LEU A 333 23.90 -7.53 3.43
CA LEU A 333 22.58 -6.92 3.26
C LEU A 333 22.67 -5.70 2.32
N SER A 334 21.75 -5.63 1.37
CA SER A 334 21.65 -4.51 0.44
C SER A 334 20.18 -4.19 0.12
N GLY A 335 19.82 -2.92 0.13
CA GLY A 335 18.50 -2.46 -0.32
C GLY A 335 18.37 -2.43 -1.86
N SER A 336 19.48 -2.54 -2.61
CA SER A 336 19.51 -2.33 -4.06
C SER A 336 19.91 -3.56 -4.89
N CYS A 337 20.21 -4.69 -4.25
CA CYS A 337 20.50 -5.98 -4.88
C CYS A 337 20.20 -7.13 -3.91
N SER A 338 20.02 -8.35 -4.42
CA SER A 338 19.50 -9.48 -3.63
C SER A 338 20.56 -10.24 -2.83
N SER A 339 21.83 -10.07 -3.12
CA SER A 339 22.96 -10.84 -2.56
C SER A 339 22.90 -12.34 -2.85
N VAL A 340 22.20 -12.73 -3.92
CA VAL A 340 22.22 -14.10 -4.49
C VAL A 340 22.43 -14.04 -6.00
N THR A 341 22.82 -15.17 -6.58
CA THR A 341 22.98 -15.30 -8.04
C THR A 341 21.62 -15.27 -8.71
N GLN A 342 21.41 -14.33 -9.63
CA GLN A 342 20.19 -14.21 -10.42
C GLN A 342 20.41 -13.39 -11.69
N ASN A 343 19.43 -13.43 -12.61
CA ASN A 343 19.28 -12.40 -13.63
C ASN A 343 18.36 -11.29 -13.10
N ASP A 344 18.38 -10.14 -13.76
CA ASP A 344 17.46 -9.05 -13.42
C ASP A 344 16.02 -9.52 -13.52
N TRP A 345 15.24 -9.19 -12.50
CA TRP A 345 13.79 -9.44 -12.42
C TRP A 345 13.38 -10.92 -12.31
N ASP A 346 14.27 -11.82 -11.88
CA ASP A 346 13.93 -13.24 -11.73
C ASP A 346 12.83 -13.45 -10.68
N PHE A 347 12.82 -12.67 -9.60
CA PHE A 347 11.79 -12.78 -8.55
C PHE A 347 10.46 -12.14 -8.95
N THR A 348 10.48 -11.01 -9.69
CA THR A 348 9.26 -10.39 -10.23
C THR A 348 8.46 -11.36 -11.14
N LYS A 349 9.11 -12.27 -11.83
CA LYS A 349 8.44 -13.26 -12.69
C LYS A 349 7.49 -14.19 -11.90
N TYR A 350 7.74 -14.42 -10.61
CA TYR A 350 6.84 -15.24 -9.77
C TYR A 350 5.55 -14.50 -9.45
N THR A 351 5.60 -13.20 -9.20
CA THR A 351 4.39 -12.39 -8.98
C THR A 351 3.53 -12.31 -10.24
N VAL A 352 4.16 -12.23 -11.42
CA VAL A 352 3.46 -12.28 -12.71
C VAL A 352 2.74 -13.62 -12.91
N LYS A 353 3.41 -14.75 -12.57
CA LYS A 353 2.79 -16.08 -12.63
C LYS A 353 1.60 -16.20 -11.66
N PHE A 354 1.74 -15.68 -10.44
CA PHE A 354 0.65 -15.66 -9.47
C PHE A 354 -0.55 -14.84 -9.96
N ALA A 355 -0.30 -13.72 -10.65
CA ALA A 355 -1.36 -12.95 -11.31
C ALA A 355 -2.07 -13.70 -12.46
N GLY A 356 -1.63 -14.90 -12.82
CA GLY A 356 -2.18 -15.70 -13.89
C GLY A 356 -1.68 -15.30 -15.30
N ALA A 357 -0.57 -14.56 -15.38
CA ALA A 357 0.06 -14.17 -16.64
C ALA A 357 1.33 -14.99 -16.90
N THR A 358 1.73 -15.09 -18.16
CA THR A 358 2.99 -15.72 -18.56
C THR A 358 4.04 -14.63 -18.73
N PRO A 359 5.15 -14.66 -17.96
CA PRO A 359 6.25 -13.72 -18.18
C PRO A 359 6.81 -13.84 -19.60
N PRO A 360 7.21 -12.74 -20.26
CA PRO A 360 7.89 -12.80 -21.54
C PRO A 360 9.15 -13.67 -21.45
N THR A 361 9.40 -14.47 -22.48
CA THR A 361 10.65 -15.22 -22.61
C THR A 361 11.74 -14.25 -23.09
N THR A 362 12.41 -13.60 -22.16
CA THR A 362 13.60 -12.80 -22.48
C THR A 362 14.77 -13.74 -22.72
N PRO A 363 15.51 -13.63 -23.84
CA PRO A 363 16.81 -14.31 -23.95
C PRO A 363 17.71 -13.85 -22.80
N PRO A 364 18.56 -14.71 -22.25
CA PRO A 364 19.52 -14.29 -21.23
C PRO A 364 20.36 -13.15 -21.80
N THR A 365 20.39 -12.02 -21.09
CA THR A 365 21.26 -10.90 -21.43
C THR A 365 22.68 -11.41 -21.23
N THR A 366 23.39 -11.73 -22.31
CA THR A 366 24.83 -11.99 -22.26
C THR A 366 25.48 -10.67 -21.90
N GLN A 367 25.85 -10.53 -20.64
CA GLN A 367 26.71 -9.45 -20.19
C GLN A 367 28.04 -9.58 -20.97
N PRO A 368 28.54 -8.51 -21.61
CA PRO A 368 29.83 -8.58 -22.25
C PRO A 368 30.90 -8.91 -21.21
N PRO A 369 31.92 -9.74 -21.51
CA PRO A 369 33.00 -9.97 -20.60
C PRO A 369 33.75 -8.66 -20.39
N THR A 370 33.94 -8.28 -19.13
CA THR A 370 34.78 -7.17 -18.68
C THR A 370 36.25 -7.50 -18.86
#